data_44881b8eb45bfb4c79eae73db8ca4a23
#
_entry.id   44881b8eb45bfb4c79eae73db8ca4a23
#
_cell.length_a   1.000
_cell.length_b   1.000
_cell.length_c   1.000
_cell.angle_alpha   90.00
_cell.angle_beta   90.00
_cell.angle_gamma   90.00
#
_symmetry.space_group_name_H-M   'P 1'
#
loop_
_entity.id
_entity.type
_entity.pdbx_description
1 polymer ?
#
loop_
_entity_poly.entity_id
_entity_poly.type
_entity_poly.pdbx_seq_one_letter_code
_entity_poly.pdbx_strand_id
1 'polypeptide(L)'
;MAKVIIDEHDVEIGRYILAILKSRLDIVASWGLDPETLRPIKYGIEFHVQGFKHKGKVQVRLNEGEDLFEVALVSDAGDTVETKESIFLDELISTIDDAVENVDDYEKRVATEYPYLTQSDNPEKVRPIEVIIL
;
A
#
# COMPACT_ATOMS: atom_id res chain seq x y z
N MET A 1 -2.48 9.56 -29.16
CA MET A 1 -2.53 8.84 -27.88
C MET A 1 -3.79 9.22 -27.12
N ALA A 2 -4.57 8.25 -26.73
CA ALA A 2 -5.81 8.53 -26.01
C ALA A 2 -5.51 9.09 -24.63
N LYS A 3 -6.20 10.16 -24.28
CA LYS A 3 -6.04 10.78 -22.99
C LYS A 3 -7.06 10.18 -22.02
N VAL A 4 -6.61 9.68 -20.88
CA VAL A 4 -7.50 9.12 -19.88
C VAL A 4 -8.19 10.27 -19.15
N ILE A 5 -9.52 10.23 -19.13
CA ILE A 5 -10.33 11.25 -18.47
C ILE A 5 -10.78 10.70 -17.11
N ILE A 6 -10.46 11.44 -16.07
CA ILE A 6 -10.88 11.11 -14.70
C ILE A 6 -12.16 11.88 -14.41
N ASP A 7 -13.22 11.18 -14.07
CA ASP A 7 -14.52 11.80 -13.77
C ASP A 7 -14.84 11.70 -12.28
N GLU A 8 -16.01 12.23 -11.88
CA GLU A 8 -16.41 12.21 -10.48
C GLU A 8 -16.54 10.81 -9.92
N HIS A 9 -16.96 9.87 -10.75
CA HIS A 9 -17.10 8.49 -10.31
C HIS A 9 -15.75 7.88 -9.95
N ASP A 10 -14.72 8.20 -10.72
CA ASP A 10 -13.37 7.74 -10.42
C ASP A 10 -12.87 8.33 -9.10
N VAL A 11 -13.20 9.60 -8.84
CA VAL A 11 -12.83 10.25 -7.58
C VAL A 11 -13.55 9.61 -6.41
N GLU A 12 -14.81 9.25 -6.57
CA GLU A 12 -15.56 8.57 -5.52
C GLU A 12 -14.99 7.19 -5.21
N ILE A 13 -14.61 6.45 -6.25
CA ILE A 13 -13.95 5.17 -6.07
C ILE A 13 -12.63 5.38 -5.32
N GLY A 14 -11.87 6.39 -5.70
CA GLY A 14 -10.61 6.72 -5.03
C GLY A 14 -10.81 7.03 -3.55
N ARG A 15 -11.85 7.78 -3.23
CA ARG A 15 -12.19 8.09 -1.82
C ARG A 15 -12.56 6.85 -1.04
N TYR A 16 -13.28 5.95 -1.67
CA TYR A 16 -13.65 4.68 -1.06
C TYR A 16 -12.41 3.85 -0.74
N ILE A 17 -11.49 3.73 -1.69
CA ILE A 17 -10.24 3.01 -1.48
C ILE A 17 -9.42 3.68 -0.38
N LEU A 18 -9.33 5.00 -0.42
CA LEU A 18 -8.59 5.75 0.59
C LEU A 18 -9.16 5.55 2.00
N ALA A 19 -10.50 5.47 2.12
CA ALA A 19 -11.13 5.19 3.39
C ALA A 19 -10.74 3.80 3.93
N ILE A 20 -10.62 2.82 3.03
CA ILE A 20 -10.15 1.49 3.41
C ILE A 20 -8.71 1.57 3.95
N LEU A 21 -7.83 2.28 3.25
CA LEU A 21 -6.45 2.44 3.67
C LEU A 21 -6.34 3.15 5.01
N LYS A 22 -7.19 4.15 5.23
CA LYS A 22 -7.20 4.90 6.49
C LYS A 22 -7.63 4.06 7.69
N SER A 23 -8.30 2.96 7.45
CA SER A 23 -8.71 2.07 8.54
C SER A 23 -7.52 1.36 9.20
N ARG A 24 -6.37 1.31 8.55
CA ARG A 24 -5.14 0.70 9.06
C ARG A 24 -3.93 1.58 8.76
N LEU A 25 -3.95 2.79 9.29
CA LEU A 25 -2.85 3.74 9.09
C LEU A 25 -1.51 3.21 9.60
N ASP A 26 -1.54 2.38 10.63
CA ASP A 26 -0.33 1.77 11.17
C ASP A 26 0.41 0.94 10.10
N ILE A 27 -0.34 0.17 9.33
CA ILE A 27 0.25 -0.65 8.26
C ILE A 27 0.62 0.20 7.06
N VAL A 28 -0.30 1.08 6.65
CA VAL A 28 -0.09 1.93 5.46
C VAL A 28 1.12 2.83 5.63
N ALA A 29 1.32 3.37 6.82
CA ALA A 29 2.47 4.23 7.08
C ALA A 29 3.81 3.49 6.92
N SER A 30 3.82 2.19 7.21
CA SER A 30 5.04 1.40 7.06
C SER A 30 5.50 1.28 5.60
N TRP A 31 4.61 1.52 4.65
CA TRP A 31 4.94 1.45 3.23
C TRP A 31 5.75 2.63 2.72
N GLY A 32 5.96 3.65 3.54
CA GLY A 32 6.61 4.88 3.08
C GLY A 32 5.76 5.61 2.06
N LEU A 33 4.44 5.56 2.22
CA LEU A 33 3.52 6.26 1.33
C LEU A 33 3.70 7.76 1.45
N ASP A 34 3.87 8.42 0.30
CA ASP A 34 3.96 9.87 0.22
C ASP A 34 2.57 10.44 -0.08
N PRO A 35 1.94 11.10 0.90
CA PRO A 35 0.59 11.63 0.69
C PRO A 35 0.48 12.63 -0.44
N GLU A 36 1.56 13.34 -0.76
CA GLU A 36 1.54 14.33 -1.84
C GLU A 36 1.42 13.68 -3.21
N THR A 37 1.72 12.39 -3.32
CA THR A 37 1.63 11.67 -4.58
C THR A 37 0.26 11.03 -4.81
N LEU A 38 -0.62 11.07 -3.81
CA LEU A 38 -1.96 10.52 -3.92
C LEU A 38 -2.74 11.27 -5.00
N ARG A 39 -3.27 10.53 -5.95
CA ARG A 39 -4.09 11.11 -7.02
C ARG A 39 -5.09 10.11 -7.55
N PRO A 40 -6.24 10.58 -8.07
CA PRO A 40 -7.20 9.68 -8.69
C PRO A 40 -6.67 9.18 -10.04
N ILE A 41 -7.02 7.94 -10.34
CA ILE A 41 -6.80 7.36 -11.67
C ILE A 41 -8.12 6.74 -12.11
N LYS A 42 -8.18 6.26 -13.34
CA LYS A 42 -9.39 5.60 -13.82
C LYS A 42 -9.69 4.40 -12.93
N TYR A 43 -10.86 4.38 -12.33
CA TYR A 43 -11.37 3.35 -11.43
C TYR A 43 -10.62 3.22 -10.11
N GLY A 44 -9.83 4.21 -9.70
CA GLY A 44 -9.12 4.08 -8.45
C GLY A 44 -8.19 5.21 -8.06
N ILE A 45 -7.09 4.85 -7.39
CA ILE A 45 -6.07 5.79 -6.93
C ILE A 45 -4.67 5.28 -7.23
N GLU A 46 -3.72 6.21 -7.22
CA GLU A 46 -2.31 5.93 -7.37
C GLU A 46 -1.54 6.69 -6.28
N PHE A 47 -0.48 6.10 -5.78
CA PHE A 47 0.40 6.76 -4.82
C PHE A 47 1.80 6.15 -4.87
N HIS A 48 2.79 6.88 -4.37
CA HIS A 48 4.19 6.41 -4.33
C HIS A 48 4.52 5.82 -2.97
N VAL A 49 5.29 4.74 -2.97
CA VAL A 49 5.72 4.05 -1.75
C VAL A 49 7.23 3.78 -1.78
N GLN A 50 7.80 3.54 -0.60
CA GLN A 50 9.20 3.16 -0.43
C GLN A 50 9.27 2.02 0.57
N GLY A 51 8.68 0.89 0.22
CA GLY A 51 8.69 -0.29 1.06
C GLY A 51 9.92 -1.16 0.85
N PHE A 52 10.05 -2.21 1.64
CA PHE A 52 11.17 -3.14 1.52
C PHE A 52 11.18 -3.89 0.20
N LYS A 53 10.01 -4.23 -0.32
CA LYS A 53 9.90 -5.05 -1.53
C LYS A 53 9.67 -4.22 -2.79
N HIS A 54 9.04 -3.05 -2.64
CA HIS A 54 8.69 -2.23 -3.78
C HIS A 54 8.90 -0.75 -3.49
N LYS A 55 9.66 -0.12 -4.35
CA LYS A 55 9.84 1.33 -4.35
C LYS A 55 9.34 1.82 -5.70
N GLY A 56 8.30 2.63 -5.68
CA GLY A 56 7.65 3.09 -6.90
C GLY A 56 6.20 3.39 -6.64
N LYS A 57 5.37 3.24 -7.66
CA LYS A 57 3.96 3.56 -7.56
C LYS A 57 3.12 2.32 -7.31
N VAL A 58 2.02 2.54 -6.59
CA VAL A 58 0.98 1.54 -6.39
C VAL A 58 -0.30 2.10 -6.97
N GLN A 59 -0.96 1.33 -7.82
CA GLN A 59 -2.26 1.68 -8.40
C GLN A 59 -3.29 0.70 -7.87
N VAL A 60 -4.35 1.22 -7.28
CA VAL A 60 -5.43 0.40 -6.74
C VAL A 60 -6.69 0.75 -7.50
N ARG A 61 -7.32 -0.25 -8.10
CA ARG A 61 -8.55 -0.07 -8.88
C ARG A 61 -9.65 -0.97 -8.37
N LEU A 62 -10.87 -0.53 -8.56
CA LEU A 62 -12.06 -1.31 -8.24
C LEU A 62 -12.70 -1.82 -9.52
N ASN A 63 -12.91 -3.12 -9.61
CA ASN A 63 -13.74 -3.71 -10.64
C ASN A 63 -15.17 -3.76 -10.10
N GLU A 64 -16.00 -2.81 -10.49
CA GLU A 64 -17.35 -2.70 -9.97
C GLU A 64 -18.24 -3.85 -10.37
N GLY A 65 -18.00 -4.44 -11.54
CA GLY A 65 -18.80 -5.57 -11.99
C GLY A 65 -18.67 -6.79 -11.10
N GLU A 66 -17.48 -6.99 -10.53
CA GLU A 66 -17.21 -8.12 -9.65
C GLU A 66 -17.10 -7.72 -8.18
N ASP A 67 -17.08 -6.42 -7.90
CA ASP A 67 -16.87 -5.87 -6.56
C ASP A 67 -15.55 -6.35 -5.95
N LEU A 68 -14.53 -6.43 -6.78
CA LEU A 68 -13.19 -6.85 -6.38
C LEU A 68 -12.15 -5.80 -6.76
N PHE A 69 -11.02 -5.82 -6.07
CA PHE A 69 -9.95 -4.85 -6.30
C PHE A 69 -8.82 -5.44 -7.13
N GLU A 70 -8.08 -4.54 -7.77
CA GLU A 70 -6.87 -4.88 -8.51
C GLU A 70 -5.76 -3.95 -8.03
N VAL A 71 -4.57 -4.51 -7.83
CA VAL A 71 -3.39 -3.74 -7.42
C VAL A 71 -2.29 -3.94 -8.45
N ALA A 72 -1.77 -2.84 -8.99
CA ALA A 72 -0.62 -2.87 -9.90
C ALA A 72 0.55 -2.16 -9.24
N LEU A 73 1.72 -2.78 -9.26
CA LEU A 73 2.97 -2.19 -8.82
C LEU A 73 3.72 -1.67 -10.03
N VAL A 74 4.06 -0.39 -10.02
CA VAL A 74 4.71 0.29 -11.14
C VAL A 74 6.04 0.85 -10.66
N SER A 75 7.11 0.59 -11.41
CA SER A 75 8.42 1.11 -11.08
C SER A 75 8.49 2.62 -11.30
N ASP A 76 9.52 3.26 -10.76
CA ASP A 76 9.73 4.69 -10.99
C ASP A 76 9.98 5.00 -12.47
N ALA A 77 10.44 4.01 -13.23
CA ALA A 77 10.63 4.15 -14.68
C ALA A 77 9.31 4.05 -15.45
N GLY A 78 8.21 3.67 -14.79
CA GLY A 78 6.90 3.57 -15.43
C GLY A 78 6.51 2.17 -15.89
N ASP A 79 7.31 1.17 -15.59
CA ASP A 79 7.02 -0.20 -15.99
C ASP A 79 6.20 -0.93 -14.95
N THR A 80 5.17 -1.64 -15.39
CA THR A 80 4.38 -2.47 -14.49
C THR A 80 5.20 -3.70 -14.07
N VAL A 81 5.47 -3.80 -12.79
CA VAL A 81 6.29 -4.88 -12.23
C VAL A 81 5.44 -6.10 -11.88
N GLU A 82 4.27 -5.86 -11.33
CA GLU A 82 3.40 -6.93 -10.88
C GLU A 82 1.96 -6.43 -10.85
N THR A 83 1.00 -7.30 -11.13
CA THR A 83 -0.42 -7.01 -10.99
C THR A 83 -1.08 -8.14 -10.24
N LYS A 84 -1.90 -7.79 -9.24
CA LYS A 84 -2.69 -8.74 -8.47
C LYS A 84 -4.16 -8.41 -8.67
N GLU A 85 -4.97 -9.40 -9.02
CA GLU A 85 -6.37 -9.22 -9.34
C GLU A 85 -7.26 -9.99 -8.37
N SER A 86 -8.56 -9.73 -8.45
CA SER A 86 -9.58 -10.46 -7.71
C SER A 86 -9.36 -10.41 -6.19
N ILE A 87 -9.08 -9.21 -5.69
CA ILE A 87 -8.79 -8.98 -4.27
C ILE A 87 -10.06 -8.55 -3.57
N PHE A 88 -10.43 -9.27 -2.49
CA PHE A 88 -11.59 -8.91 -1.68
C PHE A 88 -11.28 -7.70 -0.80
N LEU A 89 -12.34 -6.99 -0.40
CA LEU A 89 -12.22 -5.78 0.42
C LEU A 89 -11.38 -6.00 1.69
N ASP A 90 -11.62 -7.10 2.39
CA ASP A 90 -10.94 -7.41 3.63
C ASP A 90 -9.50 -7.90 3.41
N GLU A 91 -9.11 -8.14 2.18
CA GLU A 91 -7.77 -8.59 1.84
C GLU A 91 -6.92 -7.49 1.20
N LEU A 92 -7.52 -6.34 0.90
CA LEU A 92 -6.82 -5.32 0.12
C LEU A 92 -5.55 -4.83 0.80
N ILE A 93 -5.64 -4.46 2.07
CA ILE A 93 -4.48 -3.93 2.80
C ILE A 93 -3.39 -4.99 2.94
N SER A 94 -3.75 -6.23 3.32
CA SER A 94 -2.76 -7.29 3.45
C SER A 94 -2.11 -7.65 2.13
N THR A 95 -2.85 -7.60 1.04
CA THR A 95 -2.30 -7.87 -0.30
C THR A 95 -1.27 -6.81 -0.69
N ILE A 96 -1.57 -5.54 -0.46
CA ILE A 96 -0.61 -4.47 -0.74
C ILE A 96 0.60 -4.60 0.19
N ASP A 97 0.37 -4.86 1.47
CA ASP A 97 1.44 -5.00 2.44
C ASP A 97 2.41 -6.13 2.05
N ASP A 98 1.87 -7.26 1.63
CA ASP A 98 2.68 -8.40 1.18
C ASP A 98 3.52 -8.05 -0.05
N ALA A 99 2.99 -7.20 -0.92
CA ALA A 99 3.68 -6.84 -2.15
C ALA A 99 4.72 -5.74 -1.94
N VAL A 100 4.47 -4.83 -1.00
CA VAL A 100 5.27 -3.59 -0.83
C VAL A 100 6.26 -3.72 0.32
N GLU A 101 5.86 -4.29 1.44
CA GLU A 101 6.65 -4.21 2.68
C GLU A 101 6.97 -5.57 3.28
N ASN A 102 6.00 -6.45 3.36
CA ASN A 102 6.15 -7.70 4.09
C ASN A 102 6.97 -8.72 3.30
N VAL A 103 8.06 -9.20 3.90
CA VAL A 103 8.88 -10.27 3.33
C VAL A 103 8.83 -11.48 4.24
N ASP A 104 9.11 -12.67 3.69
CA ASP A 104 9.04 -13.92 4.44
C ASP A 104 9.92 -13.91 5.69
N ASP A 105 11.04 -13.24 5.63
CA ASP A 105 12.00 -13.13 6.73
C ASP A 105 11.98 -11.74 7.35
N TYR A 106 10.87 -11.03 7.28
CA TYR A 106 10.76 -9.66 7.74
C TYR A 106 11.24 -9.50 9.19
N GLU A 107 10.73 -10.30 10.09
CA GLU A 107 11.11 -10.24 11.50
C GLU A 107 12.58 -10.54 11.71
N LYS A 108 13.10 -11.47 10.94
CA LYS A 108 14.51 -11.84 11.01
C LYS A 108 15.40 -10.71 10.51
N ARG A 109 14.97 -10.01 9.47
CA ARG A 109 15.72 -8.86 8.96
C ARG A 109 15.71 -7.71 9.95
N VAL A 110 14.59 -7.45 10.57
CA VAL A 110 14.49 -6.43 11.61
C VAL A 110 15.40 -6.77 12.78
N ALA A 111 15.44 -8.04 13.18
CA ALA A 111 16.32 -8.49 14.24
C ALA A 111 17.79 -8.29 13.89
N THR A 112 18.16 -8.46 12.62
CA THR A 112 19.53 -8.29 12.16
C THR A 112 19.92 -6.83 12.05
N GLU A 113 19.03 -6.00 11.49
CA GLU A 113 19.32 -4.57 11.26
C GLU A 113 19.11 -3.73 12.50
N TYR A 114 18.17 -4.12 13.35
CA TYR A 114 17.78 -3.37 14.53
C TYR A 114 17.67 -4.28 15.74
N PRO A 115 18.77 -4.89 16.17
CA PRO A 115 18.73 -5.87 17.25
C PRO A 115 18.17 -5.30 18.57
N TYR A 116 18.33 -4.01 18.78
CA TYR A 116 17.79 -3.38 19.97
C TYR A 116 16.25 -3.37 20.01
N LEU A 117 15.60 -3.46 18.87
CA LEU A 117 14.12 -3.51 18.79
C LEU A 117 13.62 -4.89 19.17
N THR A 118 14.37 -5.94 18.84
CA THR A 118 13.95 -7.31 19.09
C THR A 118 14.40 -7.84 20.44
N GLN A 119 15.31 -7.14 21.11
CA GLN A 119 15.76 -7.53 22.44
C GLN A 119 14.72 -7.26 23.51
N SER A 120 13.72 -6.49 23.19
CA SER A 120 12.62 -6.24 24.09
C SER A 120 11.72 -7.47 24.16
N ASP A 121 11.55 -8.02 25.35
CA ASP A 121 10.59 -9.10 25.55
C ASP A 121 9.17 -8.59 25.54
N ASN A 122 8.99 -7.30 25.55
CA ASN A 122 7.70 -6.66 25.51
C ASN A 122 7.43 -6.13 24.11
N PRO A 123 6.55 -6.77 23.33
CA PRO A 123 6.23 -6.33 21.97
C PRO A 123 5.77 -4.88 21.91
N GLU A 124 5.20 -4.38 22.99
CA GLU A 124 4.71 -3.01 23.01
C GLU A 124 5.83 -2.00 22.91
N LYS A 125 7.03 -2.36 23.29
CA LYS A 125 8.17 -1.46 23.17
C LYS A 125 8.63 -1.29 21.72
N VAL A 126 8.29 -2.25 20.89
CA VAL A 126 8.59 -2.15 19.46
C VAL A 126 7.55 -1.28 18.77
N ARG A 127 6.34 -1.26 19.30
CA ARG A 127 5.23 -0.53 18.71
C ARG A 127 5.29 1.00 18.78
N PRO A 128 6.05 1.64 19.67
CA PRO A 128 6.14 3.10 19.63
C PRO A 128 6.52 3.67 18.29
N ILE A 129 7.16 2.87 17.45
CA ILE A 129 7.49 3.29 16.09
C ILE A 129 6.22 3.58 15.31
N GLU A 130 5.21 2.75 15.48
CA GLU A 130 3.92 2.96 14.83
C GLU A 130 3.24 4.23 15.30
N VAL A 131 3.36 4.51 16.57
CA VAL A 131 2.78 5.72 17.16
C VAL A 131 3.47 6.96 16.63
N ILE A 132 4.76 6.91 16.45
CA ILE A 132 5.53 8.03 15.93
C ILE A 132 5.14 8.34 14.48
N ILE A 133 4.83 7.33 13.72
CA ILE A 133 4.41 7.49 12.32
C ILE A 133 3.05 8.19 12.23
N LEU A 134 2.23 8.00 13.21
CA LEU A 134 0.92 8.62 13.25
C LEU A 134 0.99 10.10 13.64
#